data_6e6a32dbff4aa660e27f1bc4d42e81be
#
_entry.id   6e6a32dbff4aa660e27f1bc4d42e81be
#
_cell.length_a   1.000
_cell.length_b   1.000
_cell.length_c   1.000
_cell.angle_alpha   90.00
_cell.angle_beta   90.00
_cell.angle_gamma   90.00
#
_symmetry.space_group_name_H-M   'P 1'
#
loop_
_entity.id
_entity.type
_entity.pdbx_description
1 polymer ?
#
loop_
_entity_poly.entity_id
_entity_poly.type
_entity_poly.pdbx_seq_one_letter_code
_entity_poly.pdbx_strand_id
1 'polypeptide(L)'
;MTITFKAVDKPNPGIISSILDIEQEAFGEGALNEYVVVPLVRYGKVYVAVDEDGDAVACAYFMRDMADISVAYLMSVAVLPVFRGQNVGTALLNYAFSNLKRYGITRVLLTVDPANFSALSVYREKMGFTVLDSSKDEYGPGEDRLIMSKDL
;
A
#
# COMPACT_ATOMS: atom_id res chain seq x y z
N MET A 1 6.10 -5.72 21.91
CA MET A 1 5.23 -4.71 21.30
C MET A 1 4.21 -5.40 20.41
N THR A 2 2.94 -5.11 20.63
CA THR A 2 1.85 -5.77 19.90
C THR A 2 1.38 -4.90 18.74
N ILE A 3 1.42 -5.46 17.54
CA ILE A 3 0.91 -4.82 16.33
C ILE A 3 -0.34 -5.56 15.90
N THR A 4 -1.41 -4.82 15.62
CA THR A 4 -2.65 -5.38 15.07
C THR A 4 -2.94 -4.74 13.72
N PHE A 5 -3.72 -5.44 12.89
CA PHE A 5 -4.05 -4.99 11.53
C PHE A 5 -5.54 -4.78 11.41
N LYS A 6 -5.93 -3.75 10.68
CA LYS A 6 -7.35 -3.50 10.42
C LYS A 6 -7.56 -2.71 9.14
N ALA A 7 -8.77 -2.82 8.58
CA ALA A 7 -9.24 -1.92 7.54
C ALA A 7 -9.75 -0.62 8.18
N VAL A 8 -9.53 0.48 7.51
CA VAL A 8 -10.07 1.78 7.92
C VAL A 8 -11.34 2.04 7.14
N ASP A 9 -12.49 1.82 7.78
CA ASP A 9 -13.79 1.89 7.10
C ASP A 9 -14.38 3.32 7.06
N LYS A 10 -13.96 4.17 7.97
CA LYS A 10 -14.43 5.57 8.05
C LYS A 10 -13.27 6.51 8.32
N PRO A 11 -13.31 7.74 7.79
CA PRO A 11 -12.27 8.73 8.03
C PRO A 11 -12.33 9.28 9.46
N ASN A 12 -11.81 8.51 10.39
CA ASN A 12 -11.65 8.92 11.78
C ASN A 12 -10.48 9.90 11.87
N PRO A 13 -10.65 11.09 12.50
CA PRO A 13 -9.59 12.10 12.55
C PRO A 13 -8.28 11.62 13.16
N GLY A 14 -8.33 10.79 14.21
CA GLY A 14 -7.13 10.25 14.84
C GLY A 14 -6.34 9.34 13.93
N ILE A 15 -7.02 8.42 13.24
CA ILE A 15 -6.39 7.51 12.29
C ILE A 15 -5.87 8.28 11.06
N ILE A 16 -6.65 9.21 10.53
CA ILE A 16 -6.20 10.03 9.39
C ILE A 16 -4.94 10.81 9.78
N SER A 17 -4.91 11.41 10.96
CA SER A 17 -3.73 12.14 11.43
C SER A 17 -2.49 11.24 11.50
N SER A 18 -2.61 10.04 12.08
CA SER A 18 -1.47 9.12 12.15
C SER A 18 -1.03 8.61 10.77
N ILE A 19 -1.96 8.40 9.84
CA ILE A 19 -1.62 8.05 8.46
C ILE A 19 -0.84 9.18 7.78
N LEU A 20 -1.28 10.43 7.94
CA LEU A 20 -0.58 11.58 7.37
C LEU A 20 0.82 11.74 7.95
N ASP A 21 1.02 11.42 9.21
CA ASP A 21 2.35 11.40 9.83
C ASP A 21 3.25 10.34 9.19
N ILE A 22 2.72 9.14 8.92
CA ILE A 22 3.45 8.09 8.21
C ILE A 22 3.85 8.57 6.82
N GLU A 23 2.91 9.17 6.08
CA GLU A 23 3.16 9.69 4.74
C GLU A 23 4.29 10.72 4.74
N GLN A 24 4.23 11.66 5.68
CA GLN A 24 5.23 12.71 5.78
C GLN A 24 6.61 12.16 6.11
N GLU A 25 6.71 11.21 7.03
CA GLU A 25 7.97 10.56 7.39
C GLU A 25 8.54 9.71 6.25
N ALA A 26 7.68 9.06 5.48
CA ALA A 26 8.12 8.18 4.39
C ALA A 26 8.48 8.93 3.12
N PHE A 27 7.73 9.97 2.76
CA PHE A 27 7.79 10.58 1.43
C PHE A 27 8.04 12.09 1.41
N GLY A 28 7.98 12.76 2.55
CA GLY A 28 8.22 14.21 2.63
C GLY A 28 7.32 14.99 1.69
N GLU A 29 7.92 15.72 0.73
CA GLU A 29 7.16 16.51 -0.25
C GLU A 29 6.27 15.68 -1.17
N GLY A 30 6.60 14.41 -1.36
CA GLY A 30 5.78 13.47 -2.13
C GLY A 30 4.66 12.83 -1.34
N ALA A 31 4.46 13.21 -0.08
CA ALA A 31 3.44 12.63 0.78
C ALA A 31 2.03 12.92 0.28
N LEU A 32 1.16 11.93 0.39
CA LEU A 32 -0.27 12.11 0.16
C LEU A 32 -0.87 12.96 1.27
N ASN A 33 -1.85 13.78 0.91
CA ASN A 33 -2.57 14.58 1.89
C ASN A 33 -3.99 14.01 2.13
N GLU A 34 -4.75 14.68 3.00
CA GLU A 34 -6.10 14.27 3.37
C GLU A 34 -7.06 14.22 2.19
N TYR A 35 -6.84 15.02 1.16
CA TYR A 35 -7.70 15.04 -0.04
C TYR A 35 -7.54 13.79 -0.90
N VAL A 36 -6.48 13.01 -0.70
CA VAL A 36 -6.29 11.72 -1.34
C VAL A 36 -6.65 10.59 -0.37
N VAL A 37 -6.18 10.65 0.86
CA VAL A 37 -6.36 9.59 1.85
C VAL A 37 -7.83 9.41 2.22
N VAL A 38 -8.56 10.50 2.48
CA VAL A 38 -9.98 10.41 2.89
C VAL A 38 -10.86 9.75 1.81
N PRO A 39 -10.79 10.16 0.54
CA PRO A 39 -11.55 9.46 -0.51
C PRO A 39 -11.17 7.98 -0.67
N LEU A 40 -9.89 7.64 -0.47
CA LEU A 40 -9.46 6.25 -0.52
C LEU A 40 -10.05 5.43 0.62
N VAL A 41 -10.16 6.01 1.81
CA VAL A 41 -10.84 5.34 2.94
C VAL A 41 -12.30 5.06 2.60
N ARG A 42 -13.00 6.00 1.99
CA ARG A 42 -14.43 5.85 1.68
C ARG A 42 -14.72 4.98 0.47
N TYR A 43 -13.92 5.09 -0.58
CA TYR A 43 -14.26 4.53 -1.89
C TYR A 43 -13.23 3.52 -2.42
N GLY A 44 -12.02 3.53 -1.88
CA GLY A 44 -11.02 2.51 -2.08
C GLY A 44 -10.95 1.58 -0.87
N LYS A 45 -9.74 1.12 -0.55
CA LYS A 45 -9.46 0.39 0.69
C LYS A 45 -8.15 0.88 1.28
N VAL A 46 -8.20 1.20 2.56
CA VAL A 46 -7.01 1.57 3.33
C VAL A 46 -6.88 0.59 4.50
N TYR A 47 -5.70 0.03 4.64
CA TYR A 47 -5.37 -0.88 5.74
C TYR A 47 -4.26 -0.26 6.58
N VAL A 48 -4.31 -0.49 7.87
CA VAL A 48 -3.29 0.00 8.80
C VAL A 48 -2.82 -1.09 9.74
N ALA A 49 -1.54 -1.00 10.10
CA ALA A 49 -1.00 -1.67 11.27
C ALA A 49 -1.02 -0.65 12.40
N VAL A 50 -1.54 -1.02 13.54
CA VAL A 50 -1.65 -0.13 14.70
C VAL A 50 -0.90 -0.70 15.89
N ASP A 51 -0.33 0.21 16.70
CA ASP A 51 0.33 -0.14 17.94
C ASP A 51 -0.67 -0.29 19.10
N GLU A 52 -0.15 -0.45 20.30
CA GLU A 52 -0.95 -0.64 21.51
C GLU A 52 -1.81 0.58 21.85
N ASP A 53 -1.37 1.78 21.45
CA ASP A 53 -2.09 3.02 21.68
C ASP A 53 -3.16 3.29 20.62
N GLY A 54 -3.24 2.43 19.60
CA GLY A 54 -4.18 2.59 18.51
C GLY A 54 -3.71 3.51 17.40
N ASP A 55 -2.46 3.94 17.42
CA ASP A 55 -1.87 4.77 16.38
C ASP A 55 -1.38 3.91 15.21
N ALA A 56 -1.62 4.38 14.00
CA ALA A 56 -1.13 3.71 12.81
C ALA A 56 0.40 3.84 12.73
N VAL A 57 1.06 2.72 12.46
CA VAL A 57 2.53 2.64 12.28
C VAL A 57 2.90 2.22 10.86
N ALA A 58 1.94 1.72 10.11
CA ALA A 58 2.06 1.40 8.70
C ALA A 58 0.70 1.53 8.03
N CYS A 59 0.70 1.81 6.74
CA CYS A 59 -0.53 1.94 5.96
C CYS A 59 -0.33 1.42 4.54
N ALA A 60 -1.42 0.95 3.93
CA ALA A 60 -1.44 0.49 2.55
C ALA A 60 -2.75 0.94 1.92
N TYR A 61 -2.68 1.42 0.68
CA TYR A 61 -3.83 1.95 -0.04
C TYR A 61 -4.09 1.15 -1.30
N PHE A 62 -5.36 0.81 -1.50
CA PHE A 62 -5.80 0.06 -2.68
C PHE A 62 -6.97 0.76 -3.35
N MET A 63 -7.01 0.66 -4.67
CA MET A 63 -8.18 1.02 -5.45
C MET A 63 -8.56 -0.14 -6.36
N ARG A 64 -9.85 -0.24 -6.68
CA ARG A 64 -10.33 -1.27 -7.61
C ARG A 64 -10.20 -0.75 -9.03
N ASP A 65 -9.76 -1.61 -9.94
CA ASP A 65 -9.76 -1.31 -11.37
C ASP A 65 -11.22 -1.21 -11.85
N MET A 66 -11.58 -0.07 -12.42
CA MET A 66 -12.95 0.14 -12.91
C MET A 66 -13.24 -0.68 -14.17
N ALA A 67 -12.21 -1.06 -14.93
CA ALA A 67 -12.38 -1.88 -16.13
C ALA A 67 -12.41 -3.37 -15.82
N ASP A 68 -11.76 -3.79 -14.73
CA ASP A 68 -11.74 -5.19 -14.28
C ASP A 68 -11.91 -5.22 -12.77
N ILE A 69 -13.13 -5.43 -12.30
CA ILE A 69 -13.47 -5.36 -10.88
C ILE A 69 -12.85 -6.47 -10.03
N SER A 70 -12.22 -7.47 -10.65
CA SER A 70 -11.46 -8.51 -9.94
C SER A 70 -10.03 -8.10 -9.63
N VAL A 71 -9.59 -6.95 -10.13
CA VAL A 71 -8.23 -6.44 -9.95
C VAL A 71 -8.23 -5.26 -8.99
N ALA A 72 -7.29 -5.28 -8.03
CA ALA A 72 -7.00 -4.13 -7.19
C ALA A 72 -5.59 -3.62 -7.49
N TYR A 73 -5.42 -2.32 -7.43
CA TYR A 73 -4.14 -1.66 -7.56
C TYR A 73 -3.64 -1.23 -6.18
N LEU A 74 -2.46 -1.71 -5.81
CA LEU A 74 -1.76 -1.25 -4.61
C LEU A 74 -1.08 0.08 -4.94
N MET A 75 -1.68 1.15 -4.46
CA MET A 75 -1.19 2.50 -4.75
C MET A 75 0.08 2.85 -3.99
N SER A 76 0.14 2.47 -2.71
CA SER A 76 1.30 2.74 -1.86
C SER A 76 1.24 1.90 -0.59
N VAL A 77 2.40 1.61 -0.05
CA VAL A 77 2.57 1.04 1.28
C VAL A 77 3.72 1.79 1.96
N ALA A 78 3.51 2.17 3.21
CA ALA A 78 4.51 2.90 3.98
C ALA A 78 4.56 2.39 5.41
N VAL A 79 5.75 2.36 5.99
CA VAL A 79 6.01 1.93 7.37
C VAL A 79 6.85 3.00 8.04
N LEU A 80 6.49 3.39 9.27
CA LEU A 80 7.31 4.32 10.05
C LEU A 80 8.75 3.78 10.15
N PRO A 81 9.76 4.66 10.06
CA PRO A 81 11.16 4.22 10.06
C PRO A 81 11.54 3.30 11.21
N VAL A 82 11.04 3.57 12.41
CA VAL A 82 11.36 2.79 13.63
C VAL A 82 10.81 1.36 13.56
N PHE A 83 9.80 1.11 12.73
CA PHE A 83 9.20 -0.21 12.56
C PHE A 83 9.69 -0.97 11.32
N ARG A 84 10.58 -0.36 10.53
CA ARG A 84 11.14 -1.01 9.33
C ARG A 84 12.07 -2.16 9.72
N GLY A 85 12.18 -3.14 8.81
CA GLY A 85 13.02 -4.31 9.05
C GLY A 85 12.41 -5.36 10.00
N GLN A 86 11.15 -5.17 10.40
CA GLN A 86 10.44 -6.07 11.33
C GLN A 86 9.28 -6.79 10.66
N ASN A 87 9.25 -6.82 9.34
CA ASN A 87 8.21 -7.46 8.51
C ASN A 87 6.79 -6.88 8.71
N VAL A 88 6.66 -5.67 9.25
CA VAL A 88 5.34 -5.05 9.46
C VAL A 88 4.65 -4.80 8.13
N GLY A 89 5.36 -4.27 7.14
CA GLY A 89 4.81 -3.98 5.82
C GLY A 89 4.32 -5.23 5.09
N THR A 90 5.11 -6.30 5.08
CA THR A 90 4.71 -7.55 4.43
C THR A 90 3.56 -8.22 5.16
N ALA A 91 3.54 -8.17 6.50
CA ALA A 91 2.42 -8.70 7.29
C ALA A 91 1.14 -7.91 7.04
N LEU A 92 1.24 -6.58 6.93
CA LEU A 92 0.09 -5.73 6.61
C LEU A 92 -0.46 -6.07 5.22
N LEU A 93 0.41 -6.23 4.22
CA LEU A 93 -0.02 -6.59 2.86
C LEU A 93 -0.67 -7.98 2.83
N ASN A 94 -0.15 -8.95 3.54
CA ASN A 94 -0.77 -10.28 3.63
C ASN A 94 -2.16 -10.21 4.26
N TYR A 95 -2.32 -9.42 5.30
CA TYR A 95 -3.63 -9.15 5.90
C TYR A 95 -4.58 -8.51 4.88
N ALA A 96 -4.10 -7.48 4.18
CA ALA A 96 -4.87 -6.79 3.16
C ALA A 96 -5.32 -7.74 2.05
N PHE A 97 -4.43 -8.58 1.55
CA PHE A 97 -4.75 -9.54 0.49
C PHE A 97 -5.84 -10.53 0.92
N SER A 98 -5.75 -11.04 2.15
CA SER A 98 -6.79 -11.91 2.70
C SER A 98 -8.14 -11.22 2.79
N ASN A 99 -8.16 -9.95 3.18
CA ASN A 99 -9.38 -9.17 3.26
C ASN A 99 -9.94 -8.84 1.87
N LEU A 100 -9.07 -8.48 0.91
CA LEU A 100 -9.48 -8.14 -0.45
C LEU A 100 -10.16 -9.30 -1.18
N LYS A 101 -9.79 -10.54 -0.89
CA LYS A 101 -10.46 -11.72 -1.45
C LYS A 101 -11.95 -11.72 -1.16
N ARG A 102 -12.38 -11.21 -0.02
CA ARG A 102 -13.80 -11.12 0.36
C ARG A 102 -14.59 -10.18 -0.54
N TYR A 103 -13.89 -9.27 -1.24
CA TYR A 103 -14.49 -8.34 -2.20
C TYR A 103 -14.42 -8.85 -3.63
N GLY A 104 -14.00 -10.11 -3.84
CA GLY A 104 -13.89 -10.69 -5.17
C GLY A 104 -12.60 -10.30 -5.90
N ILE A 105 -11.61 -9.76 -5.20
CA ILE A 105 -10.31 -9.45 -5.80
C ILE A 105 -9.53 -10.74 -5.96
N THR A 106 -9.07 -11.01 -7.18
CA THR A 106 -8.28 -12.19 -7.53
C THR A 106 -6.85 -11.87 -7.96
N ARG A 107 -6.57 -10.59 -8.20
CA ARG A 107 -5.25 -10.14 -8.64
C ARG A 107 -4.96 -8.75 -8.09
N VAL A 108 -3.71 -8.55 -7.67
CA VAL A 108 -3.21 -7.24 -7.24
C VAL A 108 -2.10 -6.81 -8.18
N LEU A 109 -2.19 -5.57 -8.67
CA LEU A 109 -1.15 -4.92 -9.45
C LEU A 109 -0.48 -3.84 -8.61
N LEU A 110 0.78 -3.57 -8.90
CA LEU A 110 1.51 -2.42 -8.37
C LEU A 110 2.51 -1.94 -9.42
N THR A 111 3.03 -0.74 -9.22
CA THR A 111 4.15 -0.24 -10.00
C THR A 111 5.35 0.00 -9.09
N VAL A 112 6.54 -0.20 -9.63
CA VAL A 112 7.79 0.01 -8.88
C VAL A 112 8.85 0.59 -9.81
N ASP A 113 9.65 1.51 -9.27
CA ASP A 113 10.82 2.04 -9.98
C ASP A 113 11.81 0.91 -10.23
N PRO A 114 12.24 0.69 -11.51
CA PRO A 114 13.23 -0.36 -11.81
C PRO A 114 14.55 -0.23 -11.05
N ALA A 115 14.90 0.97 -10.61
CA ALA A 115 16.11 1.23 -9.81
C ALA A 115 15.92 0.95 -8.31
N ASN A 116 14.70 0.73 -7.86
CA ASN A 116 14.42 0.43 -6.46
C ASN A 116 14.56 -1.08 -6.22
N PHE A 117 15.83 -1.53 -6.14
CA PHE A 117 16.14 -2.96 -5.98
C PHE A 117 15.61 -3.55 -4.68
N SER A 118 15.58 -2.75 -3.62
CA SER A 118 15.05 -3.18 -2.32
C SER A 118 13.57 -3.55 -2.41
N ALA A 119 12.76 -2.67 -2.99
CA ALA A 119 11.33 -2.93 -3.18
C ALA A 119 11.09 -4.10 -4.14
N LEU A 120 11.84 -4.16 -5.25
CA LEU A 120 11.74 -5.27 -6.20
C LEU A 120 12.00 -6.61 -5.53
N SER A 121 13.04 -6.69 -4.70
CA SER A 121 13.38 -7.92 -3.97
C SER A 121 12.24 -8.34 -3.04
N VAL A 122 11.68 -7.40 -2.28
CA VAL A 122 10.56 -7.69 -1.38
C VAL A 122 9.35 -8.19 -2.15
N TYR A 123 8.93 -7.49 -3.20
CA TYR A 123 7.75 -7.88 -3.96
C TYR A 123 7.94 -9.21 -4.68
N ARG A 124 9.08 -9.40 -5.31
CA ARG A 124 9.36 -10.62 -6.08
C ARG A 124 9.60 -11.83 -5.18
N GLU A 125 10.51 -11.71 -4.22
CA GLU A 125 11.00 -12.86 -3.45
C GLU A 125 10.18 -13.15 -2.21
N LYS A 126 9.75 -12.12 -1.49
CA LYS A 126 8.96 -12.32 -0.26
C LYS A 126 7.47 -12.39 -0.51
N MET A 127 6.97 -11.63 -1.48
CA MET A 127 5.53 -11.48 -1.70
C MET A 127 5.03 -12.30 -2.90
N GLY A 128 5.92 -12.77 -3.77
CA GLY A 128 5.54 -13.60 -4.91
C GLY A 128 4.94 -12.84 -6.09
N PHE A 129 5.23 -11.55 -6.22
CA PHE A 129 4.85 -10.79 -7.40
C PHE A 129 5.75 -11.14 -8.58
N THR A 130 5.20 -11.05 -9.78
CA THR A 130 5.95 -11.22 -11.04
C THR A 130 5.86 -9.95 -11.87
N VAL A 131 6.87 -9.72 -12.71
CA VAL A 131 6.85 -8.57 -13.63
C VAL A 131 5.89 -8.91 -14.78
N LEU A 132 4.86 -8.08 -14.93
CA LEU A 132 3.87 -8.23 -15.99
C LEU A 132 4.24 -7.41 -17.22
N ASP A 133 4.75 -6.19 -17.02
CA ASP A 133 5.05 -5.24 -18.09
C ASP A 133 6.00 -4.16 -17.58
N SER A 134 6.47 -3.32 -18.50
CA SER A 134 7.23 -2.12 -18.16
C SER A 134 6.58 -0.93 -18.84
N SER A 135 6.60 0.21 -18.15
CA SER A 135 6.03 1.45 -18.66
C SER A 135 7.07 2.55 -18.61
N LYS A 136 7.44 3.05 -19.79
CA LYS A 136 8.35 4.18 -19.90
C LYS A 136 7.62 5.48 -19.57
N ASP A 137 8.26 6.33 -18.78
CA ASP A 137 7.73 7.64 -18.42
C ASP A 137 6.32 7.59 -17.78
N GLU A 138 6.03 6.57 -16.99
CA GLU A 138 4.71 6.35 -16.36
C GLU A 138 4.22 7.59 -15.59
N TYR A 139 5.12 8.24 -14.86
CA TYR A 139 4.79 9.42 -14.05
C TYR A 139 5.46 10.69 -14.57
N GLY A 140 5.91 10.67 -15.83
CA GLY A 140 6.59 11.79 -16.45
C GLY A 140 7.98 11.41 -16.98
N PRO A 141 8.70 12.33 -17.63
CA PRO A 141 9.98 12.03 -18.24
C PRO A 141 10.98 11.41 -17.24
N GLY A 142 11.52 10.25 -17.60
CA GLY A 142 12.49 9.52 -16.77
C GLY A 142 11.87 8.72 -15.62
N GLU A 143 10.56 8.79 -15.43
CA GLU A 143 9.85 8.09 -14.36
C GLU A 143 9.31 6.75 -14.85
N ASP A 144 10.22 5.87 -15.27
CA ASP A 144 9.86 4.54 -15.73
C ASP A 144 9.38 3.67 -14.56
N ARG A 145 8.47 2.73 -14.84
CA ARG A 145 7.99 1.79 -13.83
C ARG A 145 7.90 0.38 -14.40
N LEU A 146 8.14 -0.59 -13.53
CA LEU A 146 7.73 -1.98 -13.78
C LEU A 146 6.33 -2.16 -13.23
N ILE A 147 5.49 -2.85 -13.99
CA ILE A 147 4.16 -3.25 -13.54
C ILE A 147 4.27 -4.68 -13.06
N MET A 148 3.94 -4.91 -11.80
CA MET A 148 4.01 -6.24 -11.19
C MET A 148 2.63 -6.73 -10.82
N SER A 149 2.43 -8.03 -10.83
CA SER A 149 1.16 -8.64 -10.48
C SER A 149 1.34 -9.84 -9.57
N LYS A 150 0.31 -10.07 -8.74
CA LYS A 150 0.20 -11.24 -7.88
C LYS A 150 -1.23 -11.75 -7.94
N ASP A 151 -1.38 -13.04 -8.20
CA ASP A 151 -2.68 -13.72 -8.06
C ASP A 151 -2.92 -14.05 -6.59
N LEU A 152 -4.13 -13.79 -6.14
CA LEU A 152 -4.52 -14.05 -4.75
C LEU A 152 -5.15 -15.43 -4.58
#